data_d457b2346c26e07050e210ecc99d8a2a
#
_entry.id   d457b2346c26e07050e210ecc99d8a2a
#
_cell.length_a   1.000
_cell.length_b   1.000
_cell.length_c   1.000
_cell.angle_alpha   90.00
_cell.angle_beta   90.00
_cell.angle_gamma   90.00
#
_symmetry.space_group_name_H-M   'P 1'
#
loop_
_entity.id
_entity.type
_entity.pdbx_description
1 polymer ?
#
loop_
_entity_poly.entity_id
_entity_poly.type
_entity_poly.pdbx_seq_one_letter_code
_entity_poly.pdbx_strand_id
1 'polypeptide(L)'
;MSTNVSNVQARINGQPASLSELTPLAFAGFAHFTAMQVRDGKVKGLDLHLDRLRNASMDFFGKALPDEKLLSYIRTSIDEGPKNQSLTVIVFSRNGEFSAASMNGELAVLVRTGAPSHGPMGPLRLGTVVHERPLATIKHVGESGKTFYLHQAVRQGFDDAAFIDSHGNLSEATIWNLVFWDGEAVIWPQAEILQGTMMSIVQRQLDRLGIPQRHEAITIERLRELSGAAVMNSWTPGISVTAIGSTDFAEATPFINLLHKAYQAEPANFF
;
A
#
# COMPACT_ATOMS: atom_id res chain seq x y z
N MET A 1 -18.13 -29.39 5.29
CA MET A 1 -17.16 -28.36 4.90
C MET A 1 -17.80 -27.01 5.22
N SER A 2 -17.42 -26.40 6.32
CA SER A 2 -17.93 -25.08 6.73
C SER A 2 -17.22 -24.05 5.85
N THR A 3 -17.94 -23.41 4.94
CA THR A 3 -17.46 -22.24 4.22
C THR A 3 -17.29 -21.13 5.25
N ASN A 4 -16.04 -20.86 5.65
CA ASN A 4 -15.70 -19.64 6.34
C ASN A 4 -15.99 -18.48 5.41
N VAL A 5 -17.21 -18.00 5.41
CA VAL A 5 -17.54 -16.68 4.85
C VAL A 5 -16.79 -15.69 5.73
N SER A 6 -15.64 -15.21 5.25
CA SER A 6 -14.96 -14.09 5.89
C SER A 6 -15.99 -12.97 6.04
N ASN A 7 -16.32 -12.61 7.29
CA ASN A 7 -17.24 -11.52 7.60
C ASN A 7 -16.61 -10.19 7.09
N VAL A 8 -16.70 -9.96 5.79
CA VAL A 8 -16.37 -8.66 5.20
C VAL A 8 -17.53 -7.74 5.55
N GLN A 9 -17.29 -6.79 6.41
CA GLN A 9 -18.25 -5.73 6.69
C GLN A 9 -17.88 -4.49 5.87
N ALA A 10 -18.89 -3.78 5.38
CA ALA A 10 -18.77 -2.54 4.65
C ALA A 10 -19.68 -1.49 5.28
N ARG A 11 -19.12 -0.34 5.65
CA ARG A 11 -19.86 0.78 6.23
C ARG A 11 -19.57 2.05 5.46
N ILE A 12 -20.59 2.82 5.16
CA ILE A 12 -20.45 4.15 4.57
C ILE A 12 -20.85 5.19 5.63
N ASN A 13 -19.92 6.11 5.93
CA ASN A 13 -20.10 7.14 6.95
C ASN A 13 -20.57 6.57 8.31
N GLY A 14 -20.02 5.41 8.70
CA GLY A 14 -20.33 4.72 9.95
C GLY A 14 -21.60 3.87 9.95
N GLN A 15 -22.42 3.90 8.90
CA GLN A 15 -23.64 3.10 8.77
C GLN A 15 -23.42 1.87 7.86
N PRO A 16 -24.10 0.75 8.07
CA PRO A 16 -24.04 -0.38 7.13
C PRO A 16 -24.30 0.09 5.70
N ALA A 17 -23.38 -0.28 4.78
CA ALA A 17 -23.47 0.16 3.39
C ALA A 17 -24.64 -0.52 2.68
N SER A 18 -25.50 0.27 2.03
CA SER A 18 -26.53 -0.24 1.13
C SER A 18 -25.98 -0.49 -0.27
N LEU A 19 -26.65 -1.33 -1.03
CA LEU A 19 -26.26 -1.62 -2.42
C LEU A 19 -26.25 -0.35 -3.28
N SER A 20 -27.24 0.54 -3.10
CA SER A 20 -27.33 1.81 -3.83
C SER A 20 -26.17 2.76 -3.52
N GLU A 21 -25.67 2.77 -2.28
CA GLU A 21 -24.53 3.60 -1.90
C GLU A 21 -23.20 3.07 -2.44
N LEU A 22 -23.10 1.76 -2.69
CA LEU A 22 -21.91 1.14 -3.30
C LEU A 22 -21.87 1.29 -4.82
N THR A 23 -23.00 1.58 -5.46
CA THR A 23 -23.12 1.69 -6.93
C THR A 23 -22.11 2.68 -7.54
N PRO A 24 -21.89 3.90 -6.99
CA PRO A 24 -20.86 4.81 -7.53
C PRO A 24 -19.47 4.19 -7.55
N LEU A 25 -19.09 3.43 -6.52
CA LEU A 25 -17.78 2.79 -6.43
C LEU A 25 -17.64 1.56 -7.33
N ALA A 26 -18.72 0.92 -7.72
CA ALA A 26 -18.69 -0.24 -8.61
C ALA A 26 -18.20 0.13 -10.02
N PHE A 27 -18.35 1.38 -10.44
CA PHE A 27 -17.99 1.89 -11.76
C PHE A 27 -16.93 3.02 -11.71
N ALA A 28 -16.75 3.67 -10.56
CA ALA A 28 -15.87 4.81 -10.40
C ALA A 28 -14.44 4.39 -10.07
N GLY A 29 -13.48 4.92 -10.85
CA GLY A 29 -12.05 4.86 -10.55
C GLY A 29 -11.53 6.08 -9.76
N PHE A 30 -12.35 7.13 -9.59
CA PHE A 30 -11.98 8.39 -8.97
C PHE A 30 -12.27 8.37 -7.46
N ALA A 31 -11.55 7.53 -6.76
CA ALA A 31 -11.56 7.38 -5.31
C ALA A 31 -10.14 7.05 -4.84
N HIS A 32 -9.78 7.50 -3.65
CA HIS A 32 -8.49 7.16 -3.05
C HIS A 32 -8.69 6.40 -1.75
N PHE A 33 -7.65 5.71 -1.28
CA PHE A 33 -7.78 4.86 -0.12
C PHE A 33 -6.49 4.69 0.67
N THR A 34 -6.65 4.18 1.88
CA THR A 34 -5.56 3.58 2.64
C THR A 34 -5.95 2.18 3.11
N ALA A 35 -4.96 1.31 3.25
CA ALA A 35 -5.15 -0.04 3.79
C ALA A 35 -4.20 -0.25 4.96
N MET A 36 -4.68 -0.87 6.02
CA MET A 36 -3.92 -1.11 7.24
C MET A 36 -4.28 -2.44 7.89
N GLN A 37 -3.40 -2.95 8.73
CA GLN A 37 -3.64 -4.11 9.55
C GLN A 37 -3.89 -3.67 10.99
N VAL A 38 -5.02 -4.06 11.52
CA VAL A 38 -5.34 -3.90 12.95
C VAL A 38 -4.90 -5.16 13.67
N ARG A 39 -4.17 -5.01 14.77
CA ARG A 39 -3.71 -6.08 15.64
C ARG A 39 -4.00 -5.69 17.09
N ASP A 40 -4.71 -6.55 17.79
CA ASP A 40 -5.18 -6.28 19.17
C ASP A 40 -5.91 -4.94 19.33
N GLY A 41 -6.70 -4.56 18.33
CA GLY A 41 -7.43 -3.28 18.28
C GLY A 41 -6.56 -2.06 18.01
N LYS A 42 -5.28 -2.24 17.65
CA LYS A 42 -4.31 -1.16 17.42
C LYS A 42 -3.79 -1.17 16.00
N VAL A 43 -3.34 -0.02 15.54
CA VAL A 43 -2.68 0.17 14.25
C VAL A 43 -1.32 0.85 14.45
N LYS A 44 -0.37 0.56 13.55
CA LYS A 44 0.91 1.27 13.49
C LYS A 44 0.86 2.33 12.39
N GLY A 45 1.44 3.51 12.67
CA GLY A 45 1.50 4.61 11.69
C GLY A 45 0.14 5.24 11.38
N LEU A 46 -0.76 5.37 12.37
CA LEU A 46 -2.07 6.00 12.20
C LEU A 46 -1.95 7.41 11.62
N ASP A 47 -0.98 8.20 12.08
CA ASP A 47 -0.62 9.51 11.57
C ASP A 47 -0.41 9.49 10.05
N LEU A 48 0.39 8.56 9.55
CA LEU A 48 0.69 8.41 8.12
C LEU A 48 -0.55 8.02 7.29
N HIS A 49 -1.45 7.23 7.87
CA HIS A 49 -2.70 6.87 7.21
C HIS A 49 -3.67 8.05 7.11
N LEU A 50 -3.77 8.88 8.16
CA LEU A 50 -4.60 10.07 8.16
C LEU A 50 -4.04 11.14 7.20
N ASP A 51 -2.73 11.38 7.23
CA ASP A 51 -2.07 12.30 6.31
C ASP A 51 -2.29 11.90 4.86
N ARG A 52 -2.15 10.61 4.53
CA ARG A 52 -2.44 10.09 3.19
C ARG A 52 -3.88 10.39 2.76
N LEU A 53 -4.86 10.10 3.61
CA LEU A 53 -6.26 10.35 3.29
C LEU A 53 -6.54 11.84 3.11
N ARG A 54 -5.96 12.69 3.94
CA ARG A 54 -6.11 14.14 3.88
C ARG A 54 -5.52 14.71 2.60
N ASN A 55 -4.24 14.38 2.31
CA ASN A 55 -3.53 14.89 1.16
C ASN A 55 -4.21 14.44 -0.16
N ALA A 56 -4.51 13.15 -0.30
CA ALA A 56 -5.19 12.64 -1.48
C ALA A 56 -6.61 13.22 -1.65
N SER A 57 -7.33 13.52 -0.55
CA SER A 57 -8.61 14.22 -0.62
C SER A 57 -8.46 15.64 -1.12
N MET A 58 -7.41 16.36 -0.68
CA MET A 58 -7.12 17.70 -1.17
C MET A 58 -6.78 17.70 -2.66
N ASP A 59 -5.97 16.73 -3.10
CA ASP A 59 -5.57 16.62 -4.51
C ASP A 59 -6.76 16.26 -5.41
N PHE A 60 -7.63 15.32 -4.98
CA PHE A 60 -8.74 14.83 -5.80
C PHE A 60 -9.97 15.73 -5.74
N PHE A 61 -10.27 16.29 -4.59
CA PHE A 61 -11.57 16.94 -4.33
C PHE A 61 -11.43 18.40 -3.87
N GLY A 62 -10.21 18.94 -3.71
CA GLY A 62 -9.96 20.27 -3.18
C GLY A 62 -10.40 20.48 -1.73
N LYS A 63 -10.77 19.42 -1.04
CA LYS A 63 -11.24 19.41 0.36
C LYS A 63 -11.00 18.06 1.01
N ALA A 64 -10.89 18.04 2.34
CA ALA A 64 -10.75 16.83 3.12
C ALA A 64 -11.74 16.82 4.31
N LEU A 65 -12.08 15.61 4.76
CA LEU A 65 -12.83 15.45 6.00
C LEU A 65 -11.90 15.66 7.20
N PRO A 66 -12.41 16.22 8.33
CA PRO A 66 -11.65 16.28 9.57
C PRO A 66 -11.23 14.88 10.04
N ASP A 67 -10.00 14.76 10.55
CA ASP A 67 -9.46 13.50 11.05
C ASP A 67 -10.34 12.83 12.11
N GLU A 68 -10.90 13.62 13.04
CA GLU A 68 -11.83 13.12 14.06
C GLU A 68 -13.06 12.44 13.47
N LYS A 69 -13.56 12.96 12.34
CA LYS A 69 -14.70 12.38 11.63
C LYS A 69 -14.32 11.06 10.97
N LEU A 70 -13.15 11.01 10.31
CA LEU A 70 -12.60 9.77 9.76
C LEU A 70 -12.40 8.71 10.84
N LEU A 71 -11.77 9.10 11.97
CA LEU A 71 -11.54 8.21 13.11
C LEU A 71 -12.84 7.69 13.70
N SER A 72 -13.90 8.52 13.80
CA SER A 72 -15.20 8.05 14.29
C SER A 72 -15.78 6.92 13.42
N TYR A 73 -15.69 7.03 12.10
CA TYR A 73 -16.15 6.00 11.16
C TYR A 73 -15.32 4.73 11.24
N ILE A 74 -14.01 4.87 11.43
CA ILE A 74 -13.09 3.75 11.59
C ILE A 74 -13.40 3.01 12.90
N ARG A 75 -13.51 3.72 14.02
CA ARG A 75 -13.85 3.14 15.34
C ARG A 75 -15.14 2.32 15.26
N THR A 76 -16.22 2.91 14.74
CA THR A 76 -17.50 2.21 14.57
C THR A 76 -17.33 0.88 13.81
N SER A 77 -16.44 0.85 12.82
CA SER A 77 -16.22 -0.37 12.01
C SER A 77 -15.35 -1.40 12.73
N ILE A 78 -14.45 -0.98 13.62
CA ILE A 78 -13.53 -1.86 14.36
C ILE A 78 -14.19 -2.44 15.59
N ASP A 79 -14.94 -1.63 16.34
CA ASP A 79 -15.55 -2.02 17.63
C ASP A 79 -16.54 -3.17 17.47
N GLU A 80 -17.16 -3.32 16.30
CA GLU A 80 -18.09 -4.41 15.99
C GLU A 80 -17.39 -5.65 15.41
N GLY A 81 -16.07 -5.59 15.16
CA GLY A 81 -15.29 -6.64 14.52
C GLY A 81 -14.31 -7.35 15.45
N PRO A 82 -13.57 -8.34 14.92
CA PRO A 82 -12.52 -8.99 15.66
C PRO A 82 -11.34 -8.02 15.91
N LYS A 83 -10.61 -8.23 17.02
CA LYS A 83 -9.45 -7.41 17.38
C LYS A 83 -8.32 -7.46 16.34
N ASN A 84 -8.26 -8.53 15.54
CA ASN A 84 -7.30 -8.70 14.47
C ASN A 84 -8.05 -8.74 13.13
N GLN A 85 -7.80 -7.72 12.29
CA GLN A 85 -8.49 -7.59 11.01
C GLN A 85 -7.69 -6.73 10.03
N SER A 86 -8.00 -6.88 8.75
CA SER A 86 -7.60 -5.93 7.72
C SER A 86 -8.64 -4.82 7.62
N LEU A 87 -8.18 -3.60 7.41
CA LEU A 87 -9.03 -2.42 7.25
C LEU A 87 -8.64 -1.69 5.95
N THR A 88 -9.66 -1.32 5.16
CA THR A 88 -9.50 -0.42 4.01
C THR A 88 -10.46 0.74 4.17
N VAL A 89 -9.92 1.97 4.13
CA VAL A 89 -10.70 3.22 4.19
C VAL A 89 -10.62 3.89 2.83
N ILE A 90 -11.76 4.05 2.17
CA ILE A 90 -11.90 4.62 0.83
C ILE A 90 -12.67 5.93 0.93
N VAL A 91 -12.14 7.00 0.34
CA VAL A 91 -12.82 8.30 0.24
C VAL A 91 -13.22 8.55 -1.21
N PHE A 92 -14.46 8.95 -1.43
CA PHE A 92 -15.03 9.19 -2.74
C PHE A 92 -16.09 10.29 -2.73
N SER A 93 -16.44 10.85 -3.90
CA SER A 93 -17.55 11.78 -4.06
C SER A 93 -18.83 11.02 -4.40
N ARG A 94 -19.96 11.37 -3.75
CA ARG A 94 -21.27 10.78 -4.04
C ARG A 94 -21.84 11.20 -5.41
N ASN A 95 -21.31 12.28 -6.00
CA ASN A 95 -21.89 12.87 -7.24
C ASN A 95 -21.36 12.22 -8.54
N GLY A 96 -20.66 11.09 -8.43
CA GLY A 96 -20.05 10.42 -9.59
C GLY A 96 -18.77 11.09 -10.08
N GLU A 97 -18.07 10.47 -11.05
CA GLU A 97 -16.71 10.90 -11.45
C GLU A 97 -16.67 11.69 -12.77
N PHE A 98 -17.56 11.45 -13.72
CA PHE A 98 -17.53 12.09 -15.03
C PHE A 98 -18.38 13.38 -15.12
N SER A 99 -18.43 14.13 -14.04
CA SER A 99 -19.20 15.35 -13.94
C SER A 99 -18.43 16.42 -13.18
N ALA A 100 -18.42 17.65 -13.69
CA ALA A 100 -17.88 18.80 -12.98
C ALA A 100 -18.53 19.02 -11.60
N ALA A 101 -19.77 18.56 -11.41
CA ALA A 101 -20.47 18.60 -10.14
C ALA A 101 -19.83 17.71 -9.08
N SER A 102 -19.02 16.71 -9.45
CA SER A 102 -18.30 15.85 -8.52
C SER A 102 -17.30 16.60 -7.64
N MET A 103 -16.72 17.70 -8.13
CA MET A 103 -15.83 18.58 -7.37
C MET A 103 -16.51 19.21 -6.16
N ASN A 104 -17.81 19.53 -6.26
CA ASN A 104 -18.60 20.12 -5.18
C ASN A 104 -19.40 19.08 -4.39
N GLY A 105 -19.31 17.80 -4.77
CA GLY A 105 -20.02 16.71 -4.14
C GLY A 105 -19.64 16.50 -2.68
N GLU A 106 -20.56 15.97 -1.90
CA GLU A 106 -20.28 15.54 -0.52
C GLU A 106 -19.33 14.33 -0.56
N LEU A 107 -18.28 14.38 0.27
CA LEU A 107 -17.36 13.25 0.44
C LEU A 107 -18.01 12.17 1.32
N ALA A 108 -17.89 10.95 0.88
CA ALA A 108 -18.27 9.77 1.63
C ALA A 108 -17.05 8.89 1.92
N VAL A 109 -17.13 8.16 3.03
CA VAL A 109 -16.07 7.25 3.49
C VAL A 109 -16.63 5.84 3.57
N LEU A 110 -16.10 4.95 2.74
CA LEU A 110 -16.36 3.53 2.86
C LEU A 110 -15.25 2.89 3.70
N VAL A 111 -15.62 2.29 4.82
CA VAL A 111 -14.73 1.46 5.63
C VAL A 111 -15.07 0.00 5.37
N ARG A 112 -14.09 -0.76 4.88
CA ARG A 112 -14.19 -2.21 4.70
C ARG A 112 -13.28 -2.91 5.69
N THR A 113 -13.82 -3.94 6.35
CA THR A 113 -13.04 -4.84 7.21
C THR A 113 -12.98 -6.23 6.57
N GLY A 114 -11.98 -7.00 6.93
CA GLY A 114 -11.81 -8.37 6.45
C GLY A 114 -10.82 -9.15 7.31
N ALA A 115 -10.58 -10.40 6.97
CA ALA A 115 -9.61 -11.23 7.67
C ALA A 115 -8.22 -10.56 7.70
N PRO A 116 -7.46 -10.71 8.80
CA PRO A 116 -6.10 -10.21 8.87
C PRO A 116 -5.23 -10.87 7.79
N SER A 117 -4.28 -10.10 7.25
CA SER A 117 -3.33 -10.59 6.24
C SER A 117 -1.89 -10.30 6.66
N HIS A 118 -0.99 -11.17 6.23
CA HIS A 118 0.46 -11.03 6.40
C HIS A 118 1.18 -10.98 5.05
N GLY A 119 0.44 -11.04 3.94
CA GLY A 119 1.01 -11.20 2.60
C GLY A 119 1.43 -12.63 2.29
N PRO A 120 2.02 -12.87 1.11
CA PRO A 120 2.57 -14.17 0.73
C PRO A 120 3.82 -14.52 1.56
N MET A 121 4.15 -15.80 1.61
CA MET A 121 5.33 -16.28 2.37
C MET A 121 6.65 -15.82 1.73
N GLY A 122 6.72 -15.72 0.41
CA GLY A 122 7.96 -15.48 -0.32
C GLY A 122 8.91 -16.69 -0.35
N PRO A 123 10.15 -16.56 -0.87
CA PRO A 123 10.63 -15.38 -1.59
C PRO A 123 9.87 -15.13 -2.89
N LEU A 124 9.90 -13.90 -3.42
CA LEU A 124 9.24 -13.56 -4.68
C LEU A 124 10.25 -13.37 -5.82
N ARG A 125 9.79 -13.66 -7.04
CA ARG A 125 10.47 -13.38 -8.29
C ARG A 125 9.63 -12.37 -9.08
N LEU A 126 10.22 -11.24 -9.46
CA LEU A 126 9.53 -10.15 -10.14
C LEU A 126 9.92 -10.10 -11.61
N GLY A 127 8.94 -10.15 -12.52
CA GLY A 127 9.16 -9.77 -13.91
C GLY A 127 9.32 -8.26 -14.02
N THR A 128 9.93 -7.76 -15.10
CA THR A 128 10.04 -6.32 -15.34
C THR A 128 9.10 -5.87 -16.44
N VAL A 129 8.52 -4.69 -16.29
CA VAL A 129 7.66 -4.08 -17.29
C VAL A 129 7.85 -2.56 -17.30
N VAL A 130 7.94 -1.95 -18.49
CA VAL A 130 7.95 -0.49 -18.62
C VAL A 130 6.53 0.02 -18.37
N HIS A 131 6.34 0.67 -17.25
CA HIS A 131 5.05 1.22 -16.84
C HIS A 131 5.24 2.30 -15.77
N GLU A 132 4.60 3.44 -15.99
CA GLU A 132 4.48 4.51 -15.01
C GLU A 132 3.02 4.63 -14.58
N ARG A 133 2.80 4.73 -13.28
CA ARG A 133 1.45 4.88 -12.76
C ARG A 133 0.96 6.32 -12.94
N PRO A 134 -0.19 6.56 -13.55
CA PRO A 134 -0.84 7.86 -13.46
C PRO A 134 -1.07 8.23 -11.98
N LEU A 135 -0.77 9.49 -11.62
CA LEU A 135 -0.93 9.98 -10.24
C LEU A 135 -0.20 9.09 -9.21
N ALA A 136 1.07 8.74 -9.49
CA ALA A 136 1.83 7.75 -8.73
C ALA A 136 1.85 8.03 -7.21
N THR A 137 1.84 9.30 -6.80
CA THR A 137 1.84 9.72 -5.39
C THR A 137 0.52 9.45 -4.67
N ILE A 138 -0.56 9.18 -5.39
CA ILE A 138 -1.90 8.96 -4.83
C ILE A 138 -2.25 7.47 -4.86
N LYS A 139 -2.74 6.94 -3.73
CA LYS A 139 -3.27 5.59 -3.67
C LYS A 139 -4.74 5.59 -4.08
N HIS A 140 -4.98 5.51 -5.40
CA HIS A 140 -6.34 5.57 -5.96
C HIS A 140 -6.86 4.21 -6.42
N VAL A 141 -8.16 4.12 -6.64
CA VAL A 141 -8.86 2.88 -7.01
C VAL A 141 -8.71 2.55 -8.50
N GLY A 142 -8.55 3.54 -9.37
CA GLY A 142 -8.52 3.40 -10.83
C GLY A 142 -7.21 2.85 -11.38
N GLU A 143 -6.74 1.68 -10.92
CA GLU A 143 -5.43 1.11 -11.28
C GLU A 143 -5.54 -0.28 -11.90
N SER A 144 -6.31 -0.42 -12.97
CA SER A 144 -6.43 -1.69 -13.71
C SER A 144 -5.10 -2.20 -14.28
N GLY A 145 -4.18 -1.29 -14.63
CA GLY A 145 -2.84 -1.61 -15.12
C GLY A 145 -2.06 -2.51 -14.16
N LYS A 146 -2.17 -2.32 -12.85
CA LYS A 146 -1.50 -3.16 -11.86
C LYS A 146 -1.90 -4.64 -11.98
N THR A 147 -3.20 -4.91 -12.04
CA THR A 147 -3.71 -6.27 -12.19
C THR A 147 -3.36 -6.85 -13.55
N PHE A 148 -3.41 -6.04 -14.62
CA PHE A 148 -3.03 -6.48 -15.96
C PHE A 148 -1.56 -6.95 -16.00
N TYR A 149 -0.63 -6.15 -15.47
CA TYR A 149 0.80 -6.49 -15.47
C TYR A 149 1.14 -7.62 -14.49
N LEU A 150 0.44 -7.72 -13.35
CA LEU A 150 0.53 -8.88 -12.47
C LEU A 150 0.19 -10.17 -13.24
N HIS A 151 -0.94 -10.20 -13.95
CA HIS A 151 -1.33 -11.37 -14.74
C HIS A 151 -0.34 -11.68 -15.87
N GLN A 152 0.25 -10.66 -16.48
CA GLN A 152 1.28 -10.83 -17.50
C GLN A 152 2.54 -11.47 -16.90
N ALA A 153 3.02 -10.98 -15.76
CA ALA A 153 4.18 -11.54 -15.06
C ALA A 153 3.96 -12.99 -14.64
N VAL A 154 2.79 -13.30 -14.08
CA VAL A 154 2.43 -14.68 -13.68
C VAL A 154 2.43 -15.64 -14.89
N ARG A 155 1.93 -15.22 -16.06
CA ARG A 155 2.00 -16.04 -17.28
C ARG A 155 3.43 -16.29 -17.75
N GLN A 156 4.38 -15.45 -17.37
CA GLN A 156 5.81 -15.58 -17.67
C GLN A 156 6.59 -16.36 -16.60
N GLY A 157 5.92 -16.84 -15.54
CA GLY A 157 6.52 -17.61 -14.45
C GLY A 157 7.12 -16.78 -13.32
N PHE A 158 6.73 -15.51 -13.21
CA PHE A 158 7.05 -14.66 -12.08
C PHE A 158 5.89 -14.58 -11.08
N ASP A 159 6.16 -14.07 -9.88
CA ASP A 159 5.15 -13.91 -8.83
C ASP A 159 4.46 -12.54 -8.90
N ASP A 160 5.17 -11.51 -9.40
CA ASP A 160 4.68 -10.14 -9.53
C ASP A 160 5.49 -9.39 -10.61
N ALA A 161 5.15 -8.12 -10.90
CA ALA A 161 5.85 -7.26 -11.85
C ALA A 161 6.46 -6.05 -11.15
N ALA A 162 7.76 -5.81 -11.38
CA ALA A 162 8.45 -4.58 -11.05
C ALA A 162 8.33 -3.58 -12.22
N PHE A 163 8.00 -2.35 -11.92
CA PHE A 163 7.82 -1.28 -12.90
C PHE A 163 9.12 -0.53 -13.15
N ILE A 164 9.39 -0.28 -14.41
CA ILE A 164 10.50 0.54 -14.90
C ILE A 164 9.88 1.82 -15.49
N ASP A 165 10.37 2.98 -15.05
CA ASP A 165 9.95 4.27 -15.55
C ASP A 165 10.50 4.56 -16.97
N SER A 166 10.11 5.68 -17.58
CA SER A 166 10.58 6.11 -18.90
C SER A 166 12.07 6.45 -18.93
N HIS A 167 12.72 6.61 -17.80
CA HIS A 167 14.16 6.84 -17.67
C HIS A 167 14.97 5.54 -17.45
N GLY A 168 14.31 4.39 -17.38
CA GLY A 168 14.95 3.11 -17.17
C GLY A 168 15.17 2.73 -15.70
N ASN A 169 14.59 3.48 -14.75
CA ASN A 169 14.76 3.23 -13.33
C ASN A 169 13.60 2.37 -12.78
N LEU A 170 13.92 1.48 -11.87
CA LEU A 170 12.92 0.77 -11.08
C LEU A 170 12.19 1.74 -10.15
N SER A 171 10.87 1.65 -10.11
CA SER A 171 10.02 2.47 -9.27
C SER A 171 9.36 1.65 -8.15
N GLU A 172 8.39 0.85 -8.45
CA GLU A 172 7.64 0.03 -7.50
C GLU A 172 7.20 -1.30 -8.16
N ALA A 173 6.56 -2.21 -7.44
CA ALA A 173 5.89 -3.36 -8.04
C ALA A 173 4.37 -3.14 -7.98
N THR A 174 3.57 -4.10 -8.47
CA THR A 174 2.13 -3.86 -8.70
C THR A 174 1.40 -3.33 -7.47
N ILE A 175 1.70 -3.87 -6.28
CA ILE A 175 1.10 -3.42 -5.00
C ILE A 175 2.14 -3.16 -3.90
N TRP A 176 3.43 -3.11 -4.27
CA TRP A 176 4.55 -3.08 -3.34
C TRP A 176 5.47 -1.90 -3.60
N ASN A 177 6.04 -1.35 -2.53
CA ASN A 177 7.27 -0.59 -2.64
C ASN A 177 8.46 -1.55 -2.73
N LEU A 178 9.45 -1.19 -3.54
CA LEU A 178 10.74 -1.87 -3.61
C LEU A 178 11.70 -1.27 -2.57
N VAL A 179 12.58 -2.09 -2.03
CA VAL A 179 13.68 -1.68 -1.16
C VAL A 179 14.86 -2.62 -1.36
N PHE A 180 16.07 -2.06 -1.28
CA PHE A 180 17.29 -2.78 -1.57
C PHE A 180 18.31 -2.65 -0.44
N TRP A 181 19.31 -3.50 -0.49
CA TRP A 181 20.44 -3.53 0.44
C TRP A 181 21.74 -3.68 -0.33
N ASP A 182 22.75 -2.84 -0.06
CA ASP A 182 24.06 -2.93 -0.69
C ASP A 182 25.15 -3.59 0.18
N GLY A 183 24.79 -4.04 1.38
CA GLY A 183 25.70 -4.57 2.39
C GLY A 183 25.93 -3.62 3.57
N GLU A 184 25.67 -2.32 3.39
CA GLU A 184 25.93 -1.26 4.38
C GLU A 184 24.70 -0.40 4.68
N ALA A 185 23.93 -0.07 3.66
CA ALA A 185 22.80 0.84 3.75
C ALA A 185 21.53 0.27 3.11
N VAL A 186 20.38 0.72 3.60
CA VAL A 186 19.09 0.49 2.96
C VAL A 186 18.92 1.49 1.82
N ILE A 187 18.62 0.98 0.62
CA ILE A 187 18.50 1.79 -0.59
C ILE A 187 17.04 1.84 -1.02
N TRP A 188 16.52 3.04 -1.17
CA TRP A 188 15.17 3.34 -1.62
C TRP A 188 15.20 3.82 -3.07
N PRO A 189 14.36 3.29 -3.98
CA PRO A 189 14.28 3.82 -5.34
C PRO A 189 13.93 5.30 -5.35
N GLN A 190 14.69 6.08 -6.11
CA GLN A 190 14.39 7.48 -6.42
C GLN A 190 13.63 7.53 -7.74
N ALA A 191 12.32 7.50 -7.68
CA ALA A 191 11.39 7.54 -8.82
C ALA A 191 10.05 8.12 -8.36
N GLU A 192 9.16 8.40 -9.32
CA GLU A 192 7.77 8.75 -9.04
C GLU A 192 7.03 7.50 -8.53
N ILE A 193 6.82 7.42 -7.22
CA ILE A 193 6.21 6.26 -6.55
C ILE A 193 5.15 6.69 -5.54
N LEU A 194 4.33 5.72 -5.13
CA LEU A 194 3.54 5.88 -3.93
C LEU A 194 4.45 5.77 -2.70
N GLN A 195 4.54 6.86 -1.92
CA GLN A 195 5.18 6.80 -0.61
C GLN A 195 4.33 5.92 0.32
N GLY A 196 4.66 4.62 0.40
CA GLY A 196 3.91 3.63 1.18
C GLY A 196 3.91 3.95 2.68
N THR A 197 2.80 3.75 3.40
CA THR A 197 2.78 3.93 4.86
C THR A 197 3.74 2.97 5.56
N MET A 198 3.84 1.73 5.10
CA MET A 198 4.84 0.78 5.60
C MET A 198 6.27 1.26 5.33
N MET A 199 6.54 1.73 4.12
CA MET A 199 7.83 2.33 3.75
C MET A 199 8.19 3.48 4.69
N SER A 200 7.26 4.42 4.91
CA SER A 200 7.48 5.56 5.82
C SER A 200 7.70 5.14 7.28
N ILE A 201 6.97 4.12 7.76
CA ILE A 201 7.20 3.53 9.08
C ILE A 201 8.61 2.96 9.18
N VAL A 202 9.00 2.14 8.22
CA VAL A 202 10.32 1.49 8.21
C VAL A 202 11.41 2.54 8.14
N GLN A 203 11.32 3.52 7.23
CA GLN A 203 12.29 4.62 7.11
C GLN A 203 12.49 5.35 8.44
N ARG A 204 11.41 5.84 9.06
CA ARG A 204 11.51 6.59 10.33
C ARG A 204 12.07 5.75 11.49
N GLN A 205 11.85 4.44 11.49
CA GLN A 205 12.41 3.57 12.52
C GLN A 205 13.86 3.20 12.24
N LEU A 206 14.27 3.03 10.98
CA LEU A 206 15.66 2.86 10.62
C LEU A 206 16.51 4.09 11.01
N ASP A 207 15.98 5.31 10.79
CA ASP A 207 16.61 6.55 11.24
C ASP A 207 16.85 6.56 12.77
N ARG A 208 15.81 6.17 13.54
CA ARG A 208 15.91 6.06 15.00
C ARG A 208 16.89 4.99 15.48
N LEU A 209 17.06 3.95 14.68
CA LEU A 209 18.01 2.87 14.95
C LEU A 209 19.44 3.20 14.47
N GLY A 210 19.65 4.36 13.82
CA GLY A 210 20.95 4.76 13.28
C GLY A 210 21.40 3.93 12.09
N ILE A 211 20.47 3.29 11.36
CA ILE A 211 20.80 2.50 10.17
C ILE A 211 20.92 3.42 8.96
N PRO A 212 22.04 3.37 8.22
CA PRO A 212 22.22 4.20 7.03
C PRO A 212 21.18 3.94 5.96
N GLN A 213 20.65 5.01 5.36
CA GLN A 213 19.67 4.97 4.30
C GLN A 213 20.06 5.90 3.16
N ARG A 214 19.79 5.52 1.92
CA ARG A 214 20.01 6.34 0.73
C ARG A 214 18.85 6.22 -0.25
N HIS A 215 18.61 7.26 -1.03
CA HIS A 215 17.73 7.25 -2.18
C HIS A 215 18.58 7.28 -3.43
N GLU A 216 18.40 6.33 -4.34
CA GLU A 216 19.16 6.19 -5.58
C GLU A 216 18.24 5.84 -6.74
N ALA A 217 18.58 6.33 -7.94
CA ALA A 217 18.02 5.82 -9.18
C ALA A 217 18.53 4.40 -9.42
N ILE A 218 17.64 3.42 -9.48
CA ILE A 218 17.99 1.99 -9.57
C ILE A 218 17.72 1.50 -10.99
N THR A 219 18.75 1.38 -11.81
CA THR A 219 18.65 0.73 -13.12
C THR A 219 18.80 -0.79 -13.01
N ILE A 220 18.50 -1.50 -14.10
CA ILE A 220 18.71 -2.97 -14.16
C ILE A 220 20.20 -3.33 -13.98
N GLU A 221 21.13 -2.50 -14.48
CA GLU A 221 22.55 -2.69 -14.30
C GLU A 221 22.96 -2.55 -12.83
N ARG A 222 22.42 -1.52 -12.14
CA ARG A 222 22.67 -1.26 -10.72
C ARG A 222 22.25 -2.42 -9.82
N LEU A 223 21.20 -3.18 -10.20
CA LEU A 223 20.74 -4.36 -9.41
C LEU A 223 21.87 -5.37 -9.14
N ARG A 224 22.82 -5.53 -10.08
CA ARG A 224 23.90 -6.51 -9.96
C ARG A 224 24.91 -6.20 -8.86
N GLU A 225 24.91 -4.96 -8.38
CA GLU A 225 25.80 -4.48 -7.33
C GLU A 225 25.13 -4.49 -5.94
N LEU A 226 23.86 -4.87 -5.88
CA LEU A 226 23.08 -4.90 -4.65
C LEU A 226 23.09 -6.30 -4.03
N SER A 227 23.21 -6.35 -2.71
CA SER A 227 23.33 -7.59 -1.94
C SER A 227 21.96 -8.19 -1.55
N GLY A 228 20.87 -7.45 -1.73
CA GLY A 228 19.55 -7.93 -1.40
C GLY A 228 18.44 -7.02 -1.92
N ALA A 229 17.28 -7.61 -2.15
CA ALA A 229 16.08 -6.92 -2.56
C ALA A 229 14.87 -7.42 -1.77
N ALA A 230 13.93 -6.53 -1.50
CA ALA A 230 12.67 -6.85 -0.83
C ALA A 230 11.52 -6.00 -1.38
N VAL A 231 10.31 -6.46 -1.12
CA VAL A 231 9.08 -5.71 -1.33
C VAL A 231 8.35 -5.52 -0.01
N MET A 232 7.58 -4.43 0.11
CA MET A 232 6.79 -4.13 1.29
C MET A 232 5.47 -3.44 0.95
N ASN A 233 4.47 -3.66 1.78
CA ASN A 233 3.20 -2.95 1.74
C ASN A 233 2.50 -3.03 3.12
N SER A 234 1.22 -2.65 3.21
CA SER A 234 0.48 -2.67 4.48
C SER A 234 0.30 -4.06 5.11
N TRP A 235 0.64 -5.13 4.42
CA TRP A 235 0.59 -6.51 4.97
C TRP A 235 1.87 -6.87 5.72
N THR A 236 3.02 -6.43 5.22
CA THR A 236 4.32 -6.85 5.73
C THR A 236 5.40 -5.79 5.46
N PRO A 237 6.36 -5.64 6.39
CA PRO A 237 7.49 -4.72 6.22
C PRO A 237 8.58 -5.25 5.28
N GLY A 238 8.54 -6.52 4.90
CA GLY A 238 9.54 -7.06 3.99
C GLY A 238 9.31 -8.51 3.61
N ILE A 239 9.29 -8.78 2.30
CA ILE A 239 9.38 -10.13 1.72
C ILE A 239 10.60 -10.14 0.83
N SER A 240 11.46 -11.16 0.97
CA SER A 240 12.65 -11.32 0.14
C SER A 240 12.27 -11.43 -1.34
N VAL A 241 13.03 -10.74 -2.18
CA VAL A 241 12.96 -10.87 -3.64
C VAL A 241 14.25 -11.57 -4.09
N THR A 242 14.10 -12.69 -4.80
CA THR A 242 15.23 -13.49 -5.30
C THR A 242 15.51 -13.31 -6.77
N ALA A 243 14.62 -12.62 -7.51
CA ALA A 243 14.90 -12.21 -8.88
C ALA A 243 14.12 -10.95 -9.27
N ILE A 244 14.74 -10.08 -10.07
CA ILE A 244 14.09 -8.98 -10.79
C ILE A 244 14.53 -9.07 -12.25
N GLY A 245 13.59 -9.41 -13.14
CA GLY A 245 13.91 -9.73 -14.54
C GLY A 245 14.90 -10.88 -14.63
N SER A 246 16.07 -10.62 -15.21
CA SER A 246 17.18 -11.57 -15.36
C SER A 246 18.25 -11.47 -14.26
N THR A 247 18.07 -10.59 -13.27
CA THR A 247 19.03 -10.43 -12.16
C THR A 247 18.56 -11.23 -10.96
N ASP A 248 19.36 -12.19 -10.52
CA ASP A 248 19.11 -13.00 -9.34
C ASP A 248 19.76 -12.39 -8.09
N PHE A 249 19.11 -12.56 -6.94
CA PHE A 249 19.61 -12.20 -5.62
C PHE A 249 19.67 -13.43 -4.71
N ALA A 250 20.68 -13.48 -3.86
CA ALA A 250 20.63 -14.39 -2.72
C ALA A 250 19.54 -13.96 -1.73
N GLU A 251 18.99 -14.92 -0.99
CA GLU A 251 18.09 -14.57 0.11
C GLU A 251 18.85 -13.79 1.18
N ALA A 252 18.47 -12.53 1.36
CA ALA A 252 19.11 -11.61 2.31
C ALA A 252 18.36 -11.65 3.65
N THR A 253 18.32 -12.80 4.34
CA THR A 253 17.64 -12.98 5.61
C THR A 253 17.99 -11.91 6.66
N PRO A 254 19.26 -11.48 6.86
CA PRO A 254 19.58 -10.40 7.79
C PRO A 254 18.90 -9.08 7.42
N PHE A 255 18.83 -8.76 6.13
CA PHE A 255 18.16 -7.56 5.65
C PHE A 255 16.65 -7.61 5.89
N ILE A 256 16.00 -8.73 5.59
CA ILE A 256 14.57 -8.92 5.88
C ILE A 256 14.29 -8.77 7.39
N ASN A 257 15.11 -9.38 8.22
CA ASN A 257 15.00 -9.27 9.68
C ASN A 257 15.16 -7.82 10.16
N LEU A 258 16.04 -7.03 9.53
CA LEU A 258 16.23 -5.61 9.82
C LEU A 258 14.94 -4.81 9.54
N LEU A 259 14.32 -5.01 8.37
CA LEU A 259 13.06 -4.35 8.01
C LEU A 259 11.94 -4.70 9.00
N HIS A 260 11.83 -5.98 9.36
CA HIS A 260 10.84 -6.44 10.35
C HIS A 260 11.12 -5.85 11.74
N LYS A 261 12.38 -5.79 12.18
CA LYS A 261 12.78 -5.17 13.45
C LYS A 261 12.41 -3.69 13.48
N ALA A 262 12.68 -2.95 12.39
CA ALA A 262 12.30 -1.54 12.26
C ALA A 262 10.77 -1.38 12.41
N TYR A 263 9.98 -2.18 11.70
CA TYR A 263 8.52 -2.15 11.84
C TYR A 263 8.05 -2.52 13.25
N GLN A 264 8.67 -3.48 13.91
CA GLN A 264 8.32 -3.88 15.28
C GLN A 264 8.54 -2.73 16.27
N ALA A 265 9.57 -1.90 16.06
CA ALA A 265 9.87 -0.75 16.91
C ALA A 265 8.84 0.39 16.79
N GLU A 266 7.99 0.39 15.74
CA GLU A 266 6.93 1.38 15.59
C GLU A 266 5.85 1.21 16.67
N PRO A 267 5.51 2.29 17.41
CA PRO A 267 4.42 2.24 18.38
C PRO A 267 3.07 1.90 17.71
N ALA A 268 2.28 1.09 18.39
CA ALA A 268 0.92 0.80 17.97
C ALA A 268 -0.07 1.68 18.77
N ASN A 269 -0.97 2.34 18.07
CA ASN A 269 -1.93 3.29 18.63
C ASN A 269 -3.35 2.73 18.53
N PHE A 270 -4.19 3.07 19.48
CA PHE A 270 -5.64 2.95 19.33
C PHE A 270 -6.15 4.04 18.39
N PHE A 271 -7.28 3.78 17.75
CA PHE A 271 -7.96 4.75 16.91
C PHE A 271 -8.62 5.85 17.71
#